data_82d656487e4fef28ffde10888f30b196
#
_entry.id   82d656487e4fef28ffde10888f30b196
#
_cell.length_a   1.000
_cell.length_b   1.000
_cell.length_c   1.000
_cell.angle_alpha   90.00
_cell.angle_beta   90.00
_cell.angle_gamma   90.00
#
_symmetry.space_group_name_H-M   'P 1'
#
loop_
_entity.id
_entity.type
_entity.pdbx_description
1 polymer ?
#
loop_
_entity_poly.entity_id
_entity_poly.type
_entity_poly.pdbx_seq_one_letter_code
_entity_poly.pdbx_strand_id
1 'polypeptide(L)'
;MPRTTDSALITALTAGSLQPAIFVLLTFSTGPQYIWSGIGSVTWNGHTWTGLGPLLQLAPIADGATVEPRGASISLSGLDATLLPLAMADFVLGLPAAIYLGLGSGGTLIATPITSWAGRMDQCSIDVTGTDATITIALENRLLELNVSTERRLTNQDQQMTWPGDLGLQFVDACQEQTIVWGQSATTGLNI
;
A
#
# COMPACT_ATOMS: atom_id res chain seq x y z
N MET A 1 4.08 -11.52 -14.55
CA MET A 1 5.53 -11.78 -14.37
C MET A 1 5.67 -13.00 -13.50
N PRO A 2 6.54 -13.98 -13.83
CA PRO A 2 6.80 -15.09 -12.93
C PRO A 2 7.40 -14.54 -11.63
N ARG A 3 6.87 -14.96 -10.49
CA ARG A 3 7.47 -14.62 -9.19
C ARG A 3 8.80 -15.38 -9.08
N THR A 4 9.88 -14.64 -8.86
CA THR A 4 11.19 -15.26 -8.62
C THR A 4 11.13 -15.96 -7.26
N THR A 5 11.18 -17.28 -7.28
CA THR A 5 11.10 -18.09 -6.06
C THR A 5 12.49 -18.64 -5.75
N ASP A 6 12.94 -18.48 -4.52
CA ASP A 6 14.21 -19.03 -4.04
C ASP A 6 14.18 -20.57 -4.12
N SER A 7 15.27 -21.18 -4.55
CA SER A 7 15.41 -22.65 -4.63
C SER A 7 15.26 -23.31 -3.26
N ALA A 8 15.69 -22.65 -2.19
CA ALA A 8 15.49 -23.10 -0.82
C ALA A 8 14.02 -23.18 -0.42
N LEU A 9 13.20 -22.22 -0.90
CA LEU A 9 11.75 -22.22 -0.71
C LEU A 9 11.10 -23.42 -1.42
N ILE A 10 11.49 -23.68 -2.67
CA ILE A 10 10.97 -24.83 -3.45
C ILE A 10 11.33 -26.13 -2.75
N THR A 11 12.56 -26.28 -2.28
CA THR A 11 13.03 -27.46 -1.57
C THR A 11 12.26 -27.67 -0.26
N ALA A 12 12.02 -26.61 0.50
CA ALA A 12 11.24 -26.66 1.73
C ALA A 12 9.78 -27.05 1.48
N LEU A 13 9.15 -26.52 0.41
CA LEU A 13 7.79 -26.87 0.04
C LEU A 13 7.63 -28.36 -0.32
N THR A 14 8.67 -29.01 -0.80
CA THR A 14 8.68 -30.45 -1.12
C THR A 14 9.03 -31.34 0.07
N ALA A 15 9.57 -30.80 1.15
CA ALA A 15 10.03 -31.57 2.30
C ALA A 15 8.92 -32.07 3.25
N GLY A 16 7.66 -31.73 3.01
CA GLY A 16 6.50 -32.28 3.75
C GLY A 16 6.27 -31.72 5.17
N SER A 17 7.16 -30.90 5.72
CA SER A 17 7.00 -30.21 6.99
C SER A 17 7.14 -28.72 6.78
N LEU A 18 6.02 -28.00 6.77
CA LEU A 18 5.97 -26.58 6.50
C LEU A 18 5.63 -25.79 7.78
N GLN A 19 6.44 -24.79 8.09
CA GLN A 19 6.13 -23.78 9.08
C GLN A 19 5.97 -22.43 8.34
N PRO A 20 4.78 -22.10 7.87
CA PRO A 20 4.55 -20.83 7.20
C PRO A 20 4.74 -19.68 8.19
N ALA A 21 5.43 -18.65 7.76
CA ALA A 21 5.62 -17.42 8.51
C ALA A 21 5.11 -16.24 7.69
N ILE A 22 4.26 -15.43 8.30
CA ILE A 22 3.68 -14.23 7.69
C ILE A 22 4.46 -13.04 8.24
N PHE A 23 4.91 -12.17 7.33
CA PHE A 23 5.57 -10.93 7.64
C PHE A 23 4.69 -9.78 7.18
N VAL A 24 4.50 -8.80 8.04
CA VAL A 24 3.63 -7.64 7.81
C VAL A 24 4.42 -6.37 8.01
N LEU A 25 4.47 -5.54 7.00
CA LEU A 25 4.97 -4.17 7.05
C LEU A 25 3.78 -3.22 7.09
N LEU A 26 3.69 -2.42 8.14
CA LEU A 26 2.72 -1.34 8.29
C LEU A 26 3.49 -0.04 8.47
N THR A 27 3.15 1.00 7.73
CA THR A 27 3.80 2.30 7.85
C THR A 27 2.89 3.26 8.60
N PHE A 28 3.36 3.77 9.74
CA PHE A 28 2.70 4.80 10.52
C PHE A 28 3.39 6.15 10.32
N SER A 29 2.82 7.23 10.82
CA SER A 29 3.42 8.57 10.73
C SER A 29 4.80 8.65 11.40
N THR A 30 5.01 7.89 12.46
CA THR A 30 6.26 7.76 13.20
C THR A 30 7.28 6.82 12.57
N GLY A 31 6.89 6.07 11.54
CA GLY A 31 7.76 5.18 10.79
C GLY A 31 7.21 3.76 10.57
N PRO A 32 7.94 2.93 9.82
CA PRO A 32 7.52 1.58 9.50
C PRO A 32 7.62 0.65 10.71
N GLN A 33 6.62 -0.22 10.88
CA GLN A 33 6.59 -1.31 11.85
C GLN A 33 6.74 -2.64 11.10
N TYR A 34 7.66 -3.46 11.59
CA TYR A 34 8.01 -4.76 11.03
C TYR A 34 7.55 -5.87 11.98
N ILE A 35 6.53 -6.59 11.59
CA ILE A 35 5.84 -7.58 12.43
C ILE A 35 5.85 -8.92 11.73
N TRP A 36 5.95 -10.01 12.48
CA TRP A 36 5.84 -11.34 11.91
C TRP A 36 5.07 -12.31 12.83
N SER A 37 4.55 -13.39 12.27
CA SER A 37 3.67 -14.35 12.95
C SER A 37 4.38 -15.34 13.89
N GLY A 38 5.70 -15.29 13.96
CA GLY A 38 6.45 -16.13 14.89
C GLY A 38 6.66 -15.49 16.25
N ILE A 39 7.49 -16.10 17.08
CA ILE A 39 7.84 -15.62 18.43
C ILE A 39 9.27 -15.10 18.41
N GLY A 40 9.53 -14.02 19.16
CA GLY A 40 10.83 -13.38 19.23
C GLY A 40 11.11 -12.46 18.05
N SER A 41 12.37 -12.20 17.76
CA SER A 41 12.77 -11.30 16.67
C SER A 41 13.56 -12.03 15.59
N VAL A 42 13.32 -11.67 14.35
CA VAL A 42 14.03 -12.18 13.18
C VAL A 42 14.57 -11.00 12.38
N THR A 43 15.79 -11.11 11.85
CA THR A 43 16.36 -10.09 10.95
C THR A 43 16.20 -10.53 9.51
N TRP A 44 15.54 -9.71 8.73
CA TRP A 44 15.38 -9.91 7.29
C TRP A 44 15.34 -8.60 6.55
N ASN A 45 15.98 -8.55 5.38
CA ASN A 45 16.07 -7.36 4.50
C ASN A 45 16.59 -6.09 5.22
N GLY A 46 17.56 -6.26 6.14
CA GLY A 46 18.15 -5.16 6.90
C GLY A 46 17.28 -4.61 8.04
N HIS A 47 16.13 -5.20 8.30
CA HIS A 47 15.20 -4.79 9.35
C HIS A 47 15.00 -5.91 10.39
N THR A 48 14.72 -5.50 11.62
CA THR A 48 14.35 -6.41 12.70
C THR A 48 12.84 -6.54 12.76
N TRP A 49 12.33 -7.75 12.59
CA TRP A 49 10.91 -8.08 12.61
C TRP A 49 10.55 -8.61 13.98
N THR A 50 9.56 -8.00 14.61
CA THR A 50 9.09 -8.37 15.96
C THR A 50 7.98 -9.41 15.86
N GLY A 51 8.12 -10.50 16.58
CA GLY A 51 7.14 -11.58 16.58
C GLY A 51 5.97 -11.28 17.51
N LEU A 52 4.77 -11.38 16.97
CA LEU A 52 3.50 -11.31 17.72
C LEU A 52 2.88 -12.68 17.95
N GLY A 53 3.41 -13.72 17.33
CA GLY A 53 2.87 -15.09 17.46
C GLY A 53 1.40 -15.18 17.03
N PRO A 54 0.55 -15.85 17.84
CA PRO A 54 -0.85 -16.06 17.53
C PRO A 54 -1.71 -14.78 17.59
N LEU A 55 -1.16 -13.66 18.08
CA LEU A 55 -1.87 -12.38 18.14
C LEU A 55 -2.03 -11.74 16.77
N LEU A 56 -1.19 -12.12 15.80
CA LEU A 56 -1.29 -11.67 14.41
C LEU A 56 -2.17 -12.63 13.61
N GLN A 57 -3.27 -12.14 13.10
CA GLN A 57 -4.17 -12.87 12.22
C GLN A 57 -4.29 -12.13 10.87
N LEU A 58 -4.24 -12.91 9.80
CA LEU A 58 -4.42 -12.42 8.42
C LEU A 58 -5.69 -13.03 7.86
N ALA A 59 -6.62 -12.19 7.38
CA ALA A 59 -7.76 -12.66 6.64
C ALA A 59 -7.33 -13.29 5.30
N PRO A 60 -8.08 -14.26 4.75
CA PRO A 60 -7.77 -14.87 3.47
C PRO A 60 -7.62 -13.81 2.37
N ILE A 61 -6.48 -13.82 1.68
CA ILE A 61 -6.25 -12.96 0.52
C ILE A 61 -6.79 -13.70 -0.69
N ALA A 62 -7.84 -13.15 -1.30
CA ALA A 62 -8.38 -13.73 -2.52
C ALA A 62 -7.48 -13.38 -3.72
N ASP A 63 -7.11 -14.39 -4.51
CA ASP A 63 -6.41 -14.21 -5.79
C ASP A 63 -7.30 -14.67 -6.94
N GLY A 64 -7.20 -14.05 -8.10
CA GLY A 64 -8.03 -14.34 -9.26
C GLY A 64 -7.34 -14.00 -10.57
N ALA A 65 -7.85 -14.56 -11.65
CA ALA A 65 -7.33 -14.28 -13.00
C ALA A 65 -7.79 -12.93 -13.56
N THR A 66 -8.79 -12.30 -12.95
CA THR A 66 -9.31 -10.97 -13.33
C THR A 66 -8.53 -9.86 -12.62
N VAL A 67 -8.29 -8.76 -13.34
CA VAL A 67 -7.67 -7.57 -12.75
C VAL A 67 -8.72 -6.80 -11.96
N GLU A 68 -8.90 -7.20 -10.70
CA GLU A 68 -9.81 -6.56 -9.76
C GLU A 68 -9.02 -6.08 -8.53
N PRO A 69 -9.33 -4.89 -8.00
CA PRO A 69 -8.74 -4.45 -6.74
C PRO A 69 -9.25 -5.33 -5.60
N ARG A 70 -8.34 -6.07 -4.97
CA ARG A 70 -8.66 -6.93 -3.82
C ARG A 70 -7.92 -6.42 -2.61
N GLY A 71 -8.67 -6.12 -1.56
CA GLY A 71 -8.14 -5.73 -0.26
C GLY A 71 -7.61 -6.91 0.53
N ALA A 72 -6.94 -6.60 1.62
CA ALA A 72 -6.54 -7.55 2.66
C ALA A 72 -6.96 -6.96 4.02
N SER A 73 -7.08 -7.80 5.03
CA SER A 73 -7.36 -7.34 6.39
C SER A 73 -6.46 -8.08 7.37
N ILE A 74 -5.92 -7.32 8.31
CA ILE A 74 -5.02 -7.81 9.35
C ILE A 74 -5.65 -7.50 10.69
N SER A 75 -5.73 -8.49 11.58
CA SER A 75 -6.17 -8.32 12.94
C SER A 75 -5.03 -8.62 13.91
N LEU A 76 -4.84 -7.73 14.86
CA LEU A 76 -3.85 -7.80 15.92
C LEU A 76 -4.61 -7.88 17.23
N SER A 77 -4.59 -9.06 17.87
CA SER A 77 -5.24 -9.29 19.15
C SER A 77 -4.28 -9.03 20.30
N GLY A 78 -4.84 -8.57 21.43
CA GLY A 78 -4.10 -8.35 22.66
C GLY A 78 -3.79 -6.88 22.92
N LEU A 79 -3.54 -6.58 24.19
CA LEU A 79 -3.10 -5.25 24.63
C LEU A 79 -1.57 -5.16 24.45
N ASP A 80 -1.12 -4.93 23.22
CA ASP A 80 0.28 -4.58 23.01
C ASP A 80 0.49 -3.10 23.33
N ALA A 81 1.34 -2.83 24.33
CA ALA A 81 1.62 -1.46 24.78
C ALA A 81 2.29 -0.59 23.69
N THR A 82 2.83 -1.19 22.65
CA THR A 82 3.50 -0.50 21.55
C THR A 82 2.56 -0.24 20.38
N LEU A 83 1.78 -1.24 19.97
CA LEU A 83 0.95 -1.15 18.77
C LEU A 83 -0.36 -0.41 18.98
N LEU A 84 -0.95 -0.48 20.18
CA LEU A 84 -2.20 0.20 20.48
C LEU A 84 -2.07 1.73 20.39
N PRO A 85 -1.08 2.40 21.01
CA PRO A 85 -0.86 3.83 20.85
C PRO A 85 -0.58 4.24 19.42
N LEU A 86 0.20 3.46 18.66
CA LEU A 86 0.47 3.71 17.24
C LEU A 86 -0.81 3.68 16.40
N ALA A 87 -1.67 2.68 16.64
CA ALA A 87 -2.95 2.59 15.92
C ALA A 87 -3.90 3.74 16.26
N MET A 88 -3.86 4.26 17.50
CA MET A 88 -4.72 5.34 17.94
C MET A 88 -4.25 6.73 17.50
N ALA A 89 -2.95 6.99 17.53
CA ALA A 89 -2.39 8.33 17.34
C ALA A 89 -1.70 8.53 16.00
N ASP A 90 -1.04 7.50 15.48
CA ASP A 90 -0.10 7.60 14.35
C ASP A 90 -0.61 6.92 13.08
N PHE A 91 -1.83 6.39 13.10
CA PHE A 91 -2.44 5.83 11.90
C PHE A 91 -2.73 6.95 10.88
N VAL A 92 -2.19 6.79 9.68
CA VAL A 92 -2.44 7.68 8.56
C VAL A 92 -2.94 6.88 7.37
N LEU A 93 -4.09 7.29 6.85
CA LEU A 93 -4.70 6.71 5.66
C LEU A 93 -3.78 6.82 4.45
N GLY A 94 -3.73 5.77 3.64
CA GLY A 94 -2.98 5.78 2.38
C GLY A 94 -1.49 5.49 2.51
N LEU A 95 -0.95 5.29 3.71
CA LEU A 95 0.45 4.89 3.88
C LEU A 95 0.69 3.43 3.43
N PRO A 96 1.91 3.12 2.95
CA PRO A 96 2.22 1.80 2.40
C PRO A 96 2.07 0.67 3.41
N ALA A 97 1.55 -0.46 2.94
CA ALA A 97 1.52 -1.72 3.66
C ALA A 97 1.91 -2.88 2.73
N ALA A 98 2.58 -3.89 3.29
CA ALA A 98 2.95 -5.08 2.53
C ALA A 98 2.89 -6.34 3.40
N ILE A 99 2.54 -7.44 2.77
CA ILE A 99 2.46 -8.76 3.39
C ILE A 99 3.38 -9.69 2.62
N TYR A 100 4.25 -10.37 3.35
CA TYR A 100 5.18 -11.34 2.78
C TYR A 100 4.92 -12.70 3.39
N LEU A 101 5.08 -13.73 2.58
CA LEU A 101 5.03 -15.13 2.99
C LEU A 101 6.42 -15.71 2.98
N GLY A 102 6.86 -16.24 4.11
CA GLY A 102 8.11 -16.95 4.29
C GLY A 102 7.88 -18.34 4.84
N LEU A 103 8.95 -19.11 4.90
CA LEU A 103 8.99 -20.41 5.57
C LEU A 103 10.06 -20.36 6.66
N GLY A 104 9.70 -20.84 7.83
CA GLY A 104 10.59 -20.95 8.98
C GLY A 104 10.86 -22.39 9.37
N SER A 105 11.95 -22.61 10.11
CA SER A 105 12.23 -23.84 10.83
C SER A 105 12.94 -23.49 12.13
N GLY A 106 12.39 -23.96 13.25
CA GLY A 106 12.99 -23.73 14.57
C GLY A 106 13.19 -22.24 14.95
N GLY A 107 12.33 -21.33 14.46
CA GLY A 107 12.43 -19.90 14.71
C GLY A 107 13.37 -19.13 13.78
N THR A 108 13.95 -19.79 12.79
CA THR A 108 14.81 -19.18 11.78
C THR A 108 14.15 -19.19 10.40
N LEU A 109 14.48 -18.21 9.57
CA LEU A 109 14.00 -18.13 8.20
C LEU A 109 14.80 -19.12 7.32
N ILE A 110 14.11 -19.95 6.54
CA ILE A 110 14.76 -20.93 5.64
C ILE A 110 15.11 -20.27 4.30
N ALA A 111 14.25 -19.37 3.82
CA ALA A 111 14.39 -18.75 2.52
C ALA A 111 13.90 -17.31 2.54
N THR A 112 14.28 -16.54 1.52
CA THR A 112 13.79 -15.17 1.34
C THR A 112 12.26 -15.15 1.21
N PRO A 113 11.54 -14.42 2.09
CA PRO A 113 10.10 -14.26 1.97
C PRO A 113 9.68 -13.64 0.64
N ILE A 114 8.58 -14.13 0.10
CA ILE A 114 7.99 -13.62 -1.13
C ILE A 114 6.89 -12.61 -0.82
N THR A 115 6.78 -11.54 -1.61
CA THR A 115 5.68 -10.61 -1.50
C THR A 115 4.38 -11.30 -1.92
N SER A 116 3.47 -11.47 -0.97
CA SER A 116 2.14 -12.02 -1.19
C SER A 116 1.16 -10.94 -1.61
N TRP A 117 1.22 -9.80 -0.92
CA TRP A 117 0.32 -8.68 -1.17
C TRP A 117 1.04 -7.36 -0.88
N ALA A 118 0.70 -6.31 -1.63
CA ALA A 118 1.19 -4.95 -1.39
C ALA A 118 0.13 -3.92 -1.77
N GLY A 119 -0.01 -2.90 -0.94
CA GLY A 119 -1.00 -1.85 -1.12
C GLY A 119 -0.83 -0.73 -0.10
N ARG A 120 -1.96 -0.18 0.35
CA ARG A 120 -2.02 0.93 1.30
C ARG A 120 -2.94 0.61 2.47
N MET A 121 -2.71 1.25 3.59
CA MET A 121 -3.63 1.21 4.73
C MET A 121 -4.85 2.08 4.43
N ASP A 122 -6.05 1.51 4.61
CA ASP A 122 -7.32 2.19 4.36
C ASP A 122 -8.01 2.57 5.66
N GLN A 123 -8.36 1.62 6.48
CA GLN A 123 -9.12 1.85 7.69
C GLN A 123 -8.51 1.12 8.88
N CYS A 124 -8.53 1.75 10.04
CA CYS A 124 -8.17 1.14 11.30
C CYS A 124 -9.39 1.17 12.24
N SER A 125 -9.78 0.02 12.76
CA SER A 125 -10.77 -0.10 13.83
C SER A 125 -10.14 -0.75 15.05
N ILE A 126 -10.57 -0.29 16.22
CA ILE A 126 -10.10 -0.80 17.50
C ILE A 126 -11.33 -1.19 18.32
N ASP A 127 -11.44 -2.47 18.61
CA ASP A 127 -12.49 -3.03 19.42
C ASP A 127 -11.92 -3.43 20.77
N VAL A 128 -12.46 -2.86 21.84
CA VAL A 128 -12.06 -3.17 23.22
C VAL A 128 -13.19 -3.92 23.90
N THR A 129 -12.93 -5.15 24.27
CA THR A 129 -13.91 -6.01 24.96
C THR A 129 -13.31 -6.52 26.29
N GLY A 130 -13.73 -5.90 27.38
CA GLY A 130 -13.22 -6.24 28.71
C GLY A 130 -11.74 -5.97 28.87
N THR A 131 -10.92 -7.05 28.94
CA THR A 131 -9.47 -6.97 29.08
C THR A 131 -8.72 -7.10 27.76
N ASP A 132 -9.42 -7.42 26.67
CA ASP A 132 -8.82 -7.64 25.39
C ASP A 132 -9.09 -6.48 24.42
N ALA A 133 -8.07 -6.13 23.64
CA ALA A 133 -8.21 -5.20 22.54
C ALA A 133 -7.85 -5.89 21.22
N THR A 134 -8.63 -5.64 20.19
CA THR A 134 -8.35 -6.10 18.83
C THR A 134 -8.27 -4.90 17.90
N ILE A 135 -7.13 -4.77 17.24
CA ILE A 135 -6.88 -3.76 16.23
C ILE A 135 -7.08 -4.44 14.88
N THR A 136 -8.01 -3.96 14.07
CA THR A 136 -8.22 -4.45 12.71
C THR A 136 -7.84 -3.36 11.72
N ILE A 137 -6.92 -3.67 10.82
CA ILE A 137 -6.44 -2.76 9.79
C ILE A 137 -6.89 -3.31 8.43
N ALA A 138 -7.75 -2.58 7.75
CA ALA A 138 -8.11 -2.84 6.37
C ALA A 138 -7.04 -2.28 5.43
N LEU A 139 -6.71 -3.05 4.42
CA LEU A 139 -5.69 -2.71 3.44
C LEU A 139 -6.30 -2.72 2.04
N GLU A 140 -5.98 -1.70 1.26
CA GLU A 140 -6.44 -1.55 -0.12
C GLU A 140 -5.34 -1.78 -1.14
N ASN A 141 -5.71 -2.41 -2.25
CA ASN A 141 -4.80 -2.58 -3.38
C ASN A 141 -4.63 -1.26 -4.14
N ARG A 142 -3.41 -0.98 -4.58
CA ARG A 142 -3.10 0.21 -5.40
C ARG A 142 -3.89 0.30 -6.71
N LEU A 143 -4.47 -0.79 -7.19
CA LEU A 143 -5.35 -0.77 -8.36
C LEU A 143 -6.60 0.09 -8.15
N LEU A 144 -7.02 0.32 -6.90
CA LEU A 144 -8.12 1.24 -6.60
C LEU A 144 -7.81 2.68 -7.02
N GLU A 145 -6.53 3.08 -7.01
CA GLU A 145 -6.09 4.40 -7.46
C GLU A 145 -6.47 4.68 -8.93
N LEU A 146 -6.61 3.63 -9.76
CA LEU A 146 -7.02 3.77 -11.16
C LEU A 146 -8.51 4.16 -11.30
N ASN A 147 -9.32 3.89 -10.29
CA ASN A 147 -10.75 4.23 -10.28
C ASN A 147 -11.02 5.61 -9.66
N VAL A 148 -10.02 6.22 -9.02
CA VAL A 148 -10.14 7.55 -8.46
C VAL A 148 -9.85 8.57 -9.55
N SER A 149 -10.86 9.38 -9.89
CA SER A 149 -10.66 10.51 -10.80
C SER A 149 -9.73 11.53 -10.14
N THR A 150 -8.65 11.85 -10.81
CA THR A 150 -7.80 12.97 -10.38
C THR A 150 -8.51 14.29 -10.73
N GLU A 151 -8.65 15.21 -9.78
CA GLU A 151 -9.24 16.54 -9.99
C GLU A 151 -8.30 17.49 -10.78
N ARG A 152 -7.43 16.92 -11.59
CA ARG A 152 -6.50 17.71 -12.41
C ARG A 152 -7.19 18.31 -13.63
N ARG A 153 -6.93 19.58 -13.84
CA ARG A 153 -7.47 20.34 -14.97
C ARG A 153 -6.36 20.70 -15.95
N LEU A 154 -6.71 20.73 -17.24
CA LEU A 154 -5.80 21.22 -18.28
C LEU A 154 -5.78 22.76 -18.28
N THR A 155 -5.24 23.33 -17.21
CA THR A 155 -5.06 24.79 -17.06
C THR A 155 -3.59 25.10 -16.79
N ASN A 156 -3.16 26.31 -17.15
CA ASN A 156 -1.81 26.77 -16.86
C ASN A 156 -1.49 26.76 -15.36
N GLN A 157 -2.46 27.08 -14.51
CA GLN A 157 -2.27 27.09 -13.06
C GLN A 157 -2.01 25.68 -12.49
N ASP A 158 -2.80 24.68 -12.92
CA ASP A 158 -2.61 23.31 -12.49
C ASP A 158 -1.27 22.73 -12.98
N GLN A 159 -0.87 23.08 -14.20
CA GLN A 159 0.43 22.69 -14.74
C GLN A 159 1.58 23.28 -13.91
N GLN A 160 1.53 24.56 -13.58
CA GLN A 160 2.57 25.22 -12.81
C GLN A 160 2.64 24.80 -11.36
N MET A 161 1.55 24.29 -10.77
CA MET A 161 1.58 23.68 -9.42
C MET A 161 2.49 22.43 -9.36
N THR A 162 2.52 21.67 -10.45
CA THR A 162 3.32 20.43 -10.53
C THR A 162 4.71 20.69 -11.11
N TRP A 163 4.78 21.58 -12.12
CA TRP A 163 5.99 21.92 -12.86
C TRP A 163 6.15 23.45 -12.91
N PRO A 164 6.71 24.05 -11.85
CA PRO A 164 6.92 25.49 -11.78
C PRO A 164 7.75 26.01 -12.97
N GLY A 165 7.20 26.99 -13.69
CA GLY A 165 7.84 27.60 -14.87
C GLY A 165 7.54 26.90 -16.20
N ASP A 166 6.75 25.85 -16.23
CA ASP A 166 6.27 25.24 -17.48
C ASP A 166 5.17 26.12 -18.13
N LEU A 167 5.45 26.62 -19.32
CA LEU A 167 4.55 27.49 -20.09
C LEU A 167 3.75 26.73 -21.16
N GLY A 168 3.79 25.40 -21.18
CA GLY A 168 3.13 24.59 -22.20
C GLY A 168 1.63 24.80 -22.32
N LEU A 169 0.96 25.18 -21.24
CA LEU A 169 -0.49 25.42 -21.19
C LEU A 169 -0.86 26.90 -21.01
N GLN A 170 0.07 27.85 -21.19
CA GLN A 170 -0.15 29.28 -20.92
C GLN A 170 -1.28 29.90 -21.77
N PHE A 171 -1.55 29.34 -22.96
CA PHE A 171 -2.55 29.88 -23.91
C PHE A 171 -3.88 29.12 -23.87
N VAL A 172 -4.02 28.09 -23.06
CA VAL A 172 -5.25 27.26 -23.03
C VAL A 172 -6.48 28.07 -22.68
N ASP A 173 -6.38 28.95 -21.67
CA ASP A 173 -7.50 29.79 -21.25
C ASP A 173 -7.88 30.79 -22.32
N ALA A 174 -6.91 31.37 -23.05
CA ALA A 174 -7.15 32.31 -24.13
C ALA A 174 -7.76 31.63 -25.38
N CYS A 175 -7.54 30.35 -25.58
CA CYS A 175 -8.08 29.60 -26.72
C CYS A 175 -9.50 29.07 -26.50
N GLN A 176 -10.02 29.04 -25.27
CA GLN A 176 -11.33 28.46 -24.97
C GLN A 176 -12.51 29.22 -25.55
N GLU A 177 -12.42 30.56 -25.67
CA GLU A 177 -13.51 31.43 -26.10
C GLU A 177 -13.22 32.14 -27.44
N GLN A 178 -12.23 31.67 -28.18
CA GLN A 178 -11.85 32.31 -29.43
C GLN A 178 -12.78 31.89 -30.56
N THR A 179 -13.57 32.86 -31.08
CA THR A 179 -14.41 32.64 -32.26
C THR A 179 -13.55 32.71 -33.52
N ILE A 180 -13.29 31.56 -34.13
CA ILE A 180 -12.58 31.48 -35.41
C ILE A 180 -13.58 31.51 -36.54
N VAL A 181 -13.58 32.59 -37.30
CA VAL A 181 -14.43 32.72 -38.50
C VAL A 181 -13.64 32.23 -39.71
N TRP A 182 -14.06 31.11 -40.29
CA TRP A 182 -13.42 30.56 -41.50
C TRP A 182 -13.75 31.36 -42.73
N GLY A 183 -12.74 31.72 -43.53
CA GLY A 183 -12.93 32.40 -44.83
C GLY A 183 -12.98 33.93 -44.78
N GLN A 184 -12.74 34.56 -43.64
CA GLN A 184 -12.51 36.02 -43.59
C GLN A 184 -11.03 36.34 -43.73
N SER A 185 -10.75 37.39 -44.50
CA SER A 185 -9.38 37.92 -44.60
C SER A 185 -8.93 38.45 -43.25
N ALA A 186 -7.68 38.19 -42.89
CA ALA A 186 -7.06 38.48 -41.57
C ALA A 186 -6.98 39.98 -41.18
N THR A 187 -7.70 40.86 -41.92
CA THR A 187 -7.59 42.33 -41.77
C THR A 187 -8.65 42.92 -40.83
N THR A 188 -9.58 42.13 -40.31
CA THR A 188 -10.65 42.69 -39.48
C THR A 188 -10.80 41.87 -38.21
N GLY A 189 -10.15 42.30 -37.12
CA GLY A 189 -10.58 41.91 -35.78
C GLY A 189 -9.60 41.26 -34.83
N LEU A 190 -8.31 41.57 -34.88
CA LEU A 190 -7.43 41.40 -33.72
C LEU A 190 -7.29 42.75 -33.02
N ASN A 191 -8.25 43.10 -32.17
CA ASN A 191 -8.00 44.02 -31.07
C ASN A 191 -7.36 43.17 -29.95
N ILE A 192 -6.05 43.26 -29.83
CA ILE A 192 -5.26 42.80 -28.72
C ILE A 192 -5.31 43.84 -27.60
#